data_5fc8577d9cdcfdf7a07c7dae4313f7ee
#
_entry.id   5fc8577d9cdcfdf7a07c7dae4313f7ee
#
_cell.length_a   1.000
_cell.length_b   1.000
_cell.length_c   1.000
_cell.angle_alpha   90.00
_cell.angle_beta   90.00
_cell.angle_gamma   90.00
#
_symmetry.space_group_name_H-M   'P 1'
#
loop_
_entity.id
_entity.type
_entity.pdbx_description
1 polymer ?
#
loop_
_entity_poly.entity_id
_entity_poly.type
_entity_poly.pdbx_seq_one_letter_code
_entity_poly.pdbx_strand_id
1 'polypeptide(L)'
;RLVGSEMCIRDRLDLSKLESGAQKLDYSTFDIAQCMAEIVHRYEGVSERMGYQIHLTLDEPCMVRCDESKIDRVIGNLINNAINYTSKEDKQVFVTQRNLPQCVRIEVRDTGDGIEEDKIKLIFDKYYRSENHKREVVGTGLGLSIVKEILKMHNYNYGVNSKLGEGSTFWFEIRDIVPPEKPEDEEIPDAEIRQL
;
A
#
# COMPACT_ATOMS: atom_id res chain seq x y z
N ARG A 1 5.56 -24.86 12.25
CA ARG A 1 4.52 -24.41 13.22
C ARG A 1 4.93 -23.19 14.09
N LEU A 2 6.21 -22.89 14.25
CA LEU A 2 6.69 -21.75 15.09
C LEU A 2 6.63 -20.39 14.38
N VAL A 3 6.88 -20.34 13.08
CA VAL A 3 6.96 -19.07 12.31
C VAL A 3 5.62 -18.28 12.29
N GLY A 4 4.48 -18.97 12.26
CA GLY A 4 3.16 -18.32 12.29
C GLY A 4 2.81 -17.69 13.64
N SER A 5 3.32 -18.21 14.76
CA SER A 5 3.05 -17.68 16.10
C SER A 5 3.88 -16.42 16.39
N GLU A 6 5.12 -16.37 15.94
CA GLU A 6 5.99 -15.18 16.12
C GLU A 6 5.50 -13.98 15.31
N MET A 7 5.05 -14.21 14.08
CA MET A 7 4.46 -13.17 13.23
C MET A 7 3.18 -12.60 13.86
N CYS A 8 2.33 -13.47 14.43
CA CYS A 8 1.11 -13.07 15.13
C CYS A 8 1.39 -12.22 16.38
N ILE A 9 2.41 -12.57 17.18
CA ILE A 9 2.80 -11.83 18.38
C ILE A 9 3.34 -10.46 17.99
N ARG A 10 4.18 -10.38 16.96
CA ARG A 10 4.74 -9.11 16.45
C ARG A 10 3.63 -8.18 15.96
N ASP A 11 2.70 -8.68 15.14
CA ASP A 11 1.57 -7.88 14.65
C ASP A 11 0.70 -7.33 15.78
N ARG A 12 0.44 -8.11 16.84
CA ARG A 12 -0.31 -7.65 18.01
C ARG A 12 0.42 -6.56 18.79
N LEU A 13 1.71 -6.72 19.00
CA LEU A 13 2.53 -5.72 19.71
C LEU A 13 2.62 -4.42 18.90
N ASP A 14 2.78 -4.53 17.59
CA ASP A 14 2.88 -3.39 16.70
C ASP A 14 1.54 -2.64 16.63
N LEU A 15 0.42 -3.35 16.50
CA LEU A 15 -0.90 -2.72 16.52
C LEU A 15 -1.16 -2.01 17.86
N SER A 16 -0.82 -2.64 18.98
CA SER A 16 -0.95 -2.01 20.30
C SER A 16 -0.12 -0.73 20.44
N LYS A 17 1.11 -0.72 19.89
CA LYS A 17 1.97 0.48 19.88
C LYS A 17 1.43 1.58 18.97
N LEU A 18 0.87 1.22 17.79
CA LEU A 18 0.24 2.19 16.88
C LEU A 18 -0.98 2.85 17.55
N GLU A 19 -1.84 2.07 18.19
CA GLU A 19 -3.06 2.56 18.84
C GLU A 19 -2.82 3.40 20.10
N SER A 20 -1.79 3.06 20.86
CA SER A 20 -1.44 3.83 22.08
C SER A 20 -0.85 5.20 21.76
N GLY A 21 -0.59 5.52 20.48
CA GLY A 21 0.12 6.74 20.09
C GLY A 21 1.59 6.77 20.54
N ALA A 22 2.13 5.63 21.00
CA ALA A 22 3.51 5.52 21.47
C ALA A 22 4.52 5.59 20.29
N GLN A 23 4.07 5.28 19.08
CA GLN A 23 4.89 5.42 17.88
C GLN A 23 4.68 6.80 17.24
N LYS A 24 5.79 7.47 16.93
CA LYS A 24 5.81 8.67 16.09
C LYS A 24 6.11 8.25 14.64
N LEU A 25 5.64 9.04 13.69
CA LEU A 25 6.02 8.89 12.29
C LEU A 25 7.44 9.44 12.09
N ASP A 26 8.26 8.68 11.35
CA ASP A 26 9.59 9.07 10.91
C ASP A 26 9.51 9.48 9.44
N TYR A 27 9.35 10.79 9.21
CA TYR A 27 9.13 11.32 7.87
C TYR A 27 10.43 11.39 7.07
N SER A 28 10.43 10.77 5.90
CA SER A 28 11.46 10.87 4.87
C SER A 28 10.87 11.36 3.54
N THR A 29 11.72 11.88 2.66
CA THR A 29 11.32 12.22 1.28
C THR A 29 11.91 11.18 0.35
N PHE A 30 11.04 10.53 -0.44
CA PHE A 30 11.43 9.46 -1.36
C PHE A 30 10.50 9.40 -2.57
N ASP A 31 10.95 8.71 -3.63
CA ASP A 31 10.12 8.45 -4.82
C ASP A 31 9.20 7.26 -4.55
N ILE A 32 7.89 7.50 -4.56
CA ILE A 32 6.90 6.45 -4.32
C ILE A 32 6.87 5.40 -5.44
N ALA A 33 7.18 5.77 -6.69
CA ALA A 33 7.24 4.83 -7.80
C ALA A 33 8.37 3.82 -7.59
N GLN A 34 9.57 4.31 -7.21
CA GLN A 34 10.70 3.45 -6.89
C GLN A 34 10.40 2.54 -5.69
N CYS A 35 9.87 3.09 -4.62
CA CYS A 35 9.47 2.32 -3.42
C CYS A 35 8.52 1.18 -3.79
N MET A 36 7.48 1.46 -4.59
CA MET A 36 6.53 0.44 -5.04
C MET A 36 7.18 -0.65 -5.90
N ALA A 37 8.11 -0.28 -6.79
CA ALA A 37 8.85 -1.24 -7.61
C ALA A 37 9.68 -2.19 -6.74
N GLU A 38 10.37 -1.67 -5.73
CA GLU A 38 11.15 -2.46 -4.79
C GLU A 38 10.28 -3.40 -3.94
N ILE A 39 9.09 -2.92 -3.50
CA ILE A 39 8.13 -3.74 -2.77
C ILE A 39 7.65 -4.90 -3.64
N VAL A 40 7.19 -4.64 -4.86
CA VAL A 40 6.67 -5.67 -5.76
C VAL A 40 7.76 -6.69 -6.12
N HIS A 41 8.98 -6.23 -6.39
CA HIS A 41 10.12 -7.12 -6.67
C HIS A 41 10.35 -8.16 -5.56
N ARG A 42 10.17 -7.81 -4.28
CA ARG A 42 10.26 -8.76 -3.16
C ARG A 42 9.23 -9.90 -3.22
N TYR A 43 8.12 -9.70 -3.92
CA TYR A 43 7.06 -10.70 -4.07
C TYR A 43 7.22 -11.61 -5.30
N GLU A 44 8.09 -11.31 -6.27
CA GLU A 44 8.26 -12.07 -7.51
C GLU A 44 8.53 -13.56 -7.24
N GLY A 45 9.51 -13.88 -6.40
CA GLY A 45 9.85 -15.25 -6.10
C GLY A 45 8.79 -16.01 -5.29
N VAL A 46 7.89 -15.31 -4.58
CA VAL A 46 6.75 -15.92 -3.88
C VAL A 46 5.61 -16.13 -4.85
N SER A 47 5.33 -15.14 -5.71
CA SER A 47 4.25 -15.18 -6.69
C SER A 47 4.42 -16.33 -7.68
N GLU A 48 5.63 -16.52 -8.22
CA GLU A 48 5.94 -17.63 -9.11
C GLU A 48 5.69 -19.00 -8.46
N ARG A 49 6.16 -19.21 -7.23
CA ARG A 49 5.99 -20.47 -6.49
C ARG A 49 4.53 -20.77 -6.16
N MET A 50 3.71 -19.75 -5.94
CA MET A 50 2.30 -19.87 -5.58
C MET A 50 1.37 -19.75 -6.78
N GLY A 51 1.90 -19.50 -7.99
CA GLY A 51 1.14 -19.37 -9.22
C GLY A 51 0.33 -18.09 -9.32
N TYR A 52 0.81 -16.98 -8.70
CA TYR A 52 0.22 -15.66 -8.86
C TYR A 52 0.93 -14.87 -9.95
N GLN A 53 0.19 -13.99 -10.62
CA GLN A 53 0.74 -12.97 -11.50
C GLN A 53 0.55 -11.61 -10.84
N ILE A 54 1.66 -10.91 -10.56
CA ILE A 54 1.63 -9.55 -10.02
C ILE A 54 1.97 -8.58 -11.13
N HIS A 55 1.05 -7.66 -11.42
CA HIS A 55 1.18 -6.61 -12.42
C HIS A 55 1.42 -5.28 -11.73
N LEU A 56 2.53 -4.63 -12.04
CA LEU A 56 2.86 -3.30 -11.55
C LEU A 56 2.62 -2.27 -12.65
N THR A 57 1.87 -1.21 -12.33
CA THR A 57 1.65 -0.06 -13.21
C THR A 57 1.97 1.20 -12.44
N LEU A 58 2.94 1.96 -12.94
CA LEU A 58 3.42 3.20 -12.33
C LEU A 58 3.19 4.35 -13.29
N ASP A 59 2.71 5.47 -12.77
CA ASP A 59 2.80 6.77 -13.44
C ASP A 59 4.22 7.33 -13.29
N GLU A 60 4.45 8.57 -13.75
CA GLU A 60 5.71 9.28 -13.61
C GLU A 60 6.22 9.30 -12.15
N PRO A 61 7.54 9.33 -11.93
CA PRO A 61 8.13 9.45 -10.61
C PRO A 61 7.51 10.58 -9.80
N CYS A 62 7.23 10.34 -8.53
CA CYS A 62 6.62 11.33 -7.67
C CYS A 62 7.23 11.30 -6.27
N MET A 63 7.85 12.42 -5.90
CA MET A 63 8.43 12.58 -4.57
C MET A 63 7.34 12.84 -3.54
N VAL A 64 7.34 12.05 -2.48
CA VAL A 64 6.40 12.18 -1.35
C VAL A 64 7.17 12.30 -0.04
N ARG A 65 6.55 12.94 0.96
CA ARG A 65 7.12 13.06 2.30
C ARG A 65 6.24 12.37 3.33
N CYS A 66 6.59 11.14 3.68
CA CYS A 66 5.87 10.34 4.68
C CYS A 66 6.81 9.32 5.35
N ASP A 67 6.29 8.50 6.25
CA ASP A 67 7.08 7.41 6.85
C ASP A 67 7.16 6.24 5.87
N GLU A 68 8.30 6.14 5.16
CA GLU A 68 8.55 5.13 4.13
C GLU A 68 8.34 3.71 4.66
N SER A 69 8.84 3.40 5.86
CA SER A 69 8.73 2.08 6.46
C SER A 69 7.28 1.68 6.76
N LYS A 70 6.46 2.65 7.14
CA LYS A 70 5.04 2.45 7.39
C LYS A 70 4.26 2.29 6.08
N ILE A 71 4.59 3.07 5.06
CA ILE A 71 3.97 2.93 3.73
C ILE A 71 4.35 1.60 3.08
N ASP A 72 5.61 1.17 3.17
CA ASP A 72 6.04 -0.17 2.76
C ASP A 72 5.18 -1.26 3.42
N ARG A 73 4.95 -1.13 4.72
CA ARG A 73 4.12 -2.07 5.48
C ARG A 73 2.65 -2.04 5.04
N VAL A 74 2.09 -0.87 4.72
CA VAL A 74 0.72 -0.75 4.18
C VAL A 74 0.61 -1.51 2.88
N ILE A 75 1.48 -1.22 1.91
CA ILE A 75 1.46 -1.85 0.58
C ILE A 75 1.67 -3.36 0.71
N GLY A 76 2.64 -3.79 1.50
CA GLY A 76 2.90 -5.20 1.76
C GLY A 76 1.71 -5.94 2.36
N ASN A 77 0.99 -5.34 3.32
CA ASN A 77 -0.23 -5.93 3.88
C ASN A 77 -1.35 -6.04 2.84
N LEU A 78 -1.50 -5.04 1.96
CA LEU A 78 -2.51 -5.08 0.90
C LEU A 78 -2.17 -6.16 -0.15
N ILE A 79 -0.90 -6.31 -0.55
CA ILE A 79 -0.46 -7.36 -1.47
C ILE A 79 -0.66 -8.74 -0.83
N ASN A 80 -0.27 -8.93 0.43
CA ASN A 80 -0.49 -10.19 1.14
C ASN A 80 -1.99 -10.53 1.26
N ASN A 81 -2.82 -9.52 1.48
CA ASN A 81 -4.27 -9.69 1.50
C ASN A 81 -4.77 -10.16 0.13
N ALA A 82 -4.37 -9.50 -0.96
CA ALA A 82 -4.72 -9.89 -2.33
C ALA A 82 -4.30 -11.35 -2.62
N ILE A 83 -3.07 -11.74 -2.28
CA ILE A 83 -2.56 -13.11 -2.44
C ILE A 83 -3.40 -14.12 -1.64
N ASN A 84 -3.74 -13.81 -0.40
CA ASN A 84 -4.44 -14.74 0.48
C ASN A 84 -5.91 -14.96 0.10
N TYR A 85 -6.57 -13.95 -0.46
CA TYR A 85 -8.00 -13.99 -0.78
C TYR A 85 -8.32 -14.23 -2.25
N THR A 86 -7.30 -14.43 -3.11
CA THR A 86 -7.50 -14.86 -4.49
C THR A 86 -7.40 -16.37 -4.58
N SER A 87 -8.54 -17.06 -4.67
CA SER A 87 -8.64 -18.52 -4.72
C SER A 87 -8.88 -19.09 -6.12
N LYS A 88 -9.18 -18.24 -7.10
CA LYS A 88 -9.48 -18.61 -8.49
C LYS A 88 -8.24 -19.20 -9.20
N GLU A 89 -8.48 -19.92 -10.30
CA GLU A 89 -7.40 -20.48 -11.13
C GLU A 89 -6.52 -19.36 -11.74
N ASP A 90 -7.14 -18.25 -12.15
CA ASP A 90 -6.45 -17.07 -12.67
C ASP A 90 -6.17 -16.08 -11.53
N LYS A 91 -5.04 -16.30 -10.87
CA LYS A 91 -4.61 -15.54 -9.68
C LYS A 91 -3.84 -14.29 -10.07
N GLN A 92 -4.53 -13.17 -10.23
CA GLN A 92 -3.92 -11.92 -10.61
C GLN A 92 -4.03 -10.87 -9.51
N VAL A 93 -2.93 -10.15 -9.29
CA VAL A 93 -2.82 -9.00 -8.40
C VAL A 93 -2.29 -7.82 -9.18
N PHE A 94 -2.97 -6.69 -9.14
CA PHE A 94 -2.58 -5.46 -9.82
C PHE A 94 -2.22 -4.42 -8.77
N VAL A 95 -1.00 -3.91 -8.85
CA VAL A 95 -0.49 -2.83 -7.98
C VAL A 95 -0.30 -1.61 -8.84
N THR A 96 -1.00 -0.53 -8.53
CA THR A 96 -1.07 0.65 -9.41
C THR A 96 -0.77 1.91 -8.61
N GLN A 97 0.08 2.78 -9.16
CA GLN A 97 0.26 4.17 -8.73
C GLN A 97 -0.39 5.08 -9.76
N ARG A 98 -1.13 6.08 -9.29
CA ARG A 98 -1.70 7.15 -10.12
C ARG A 98 -1.42 8.52 -9.51
N ASN A 99 -0.82 9.39 -10.29
CA ASN A 99 -0.57 10.77 -9.88
C ASN A 99 -1.84 11.60 -10.18
N LEU A 100 -2.47 12.07 -9.12
CA LEU A 100 -3.64 12.95 -9.19
C LEU A 100 -3.22 14.39 -8.84
N PRO A 101 -4.01 15.42 -9.16
CA PRO A 101 -3.59 16.81 -8.95
C PRO A 101 -3.20 17.19 -7.52
N GLN A 102 -3.72 16.50 -6.52
CA GLN A 102 -3.51 16.83 -5.10
C GLN A 102 -3.04 15.64 -4.24
N CYS A 103 -2.84 14.48 -4.84
CA CYS A 103 -2.40 13.28 -4.13
C CYS A 103 -1.83 12.25 -5.10
N VAL A 104 -1.07 11.31 -4.56
CA VAL A 104 -0.76 10.06 -5.25
C VAL A 104 -1.70 8.99 -4.72
N ARG A 105 -2.44 8.36 -5.61
CA ARG A 105 -3.33 7.25 -5.28
C ARG A 105 -2.64 5.92 -5.58
N ILE A 106 -2.63 5.06 -4.58
CA ILE A 106 -2.10 3.71 -4.67
C ILE A 106 -3.26 2.73 -4.56
N GLU A 107 -3.30 1.76 -5.47
CA GLU A 107 -4.34 0.73 -5.54
C GLU A 107 -3.72 -0.65 -5.58
N VAL A 108 -4.29 -1.58 -4.82
CA VAL A 108 -3.98 -3.01 -4.90
C VAL A 108 -5.29 -3.73 -5.19
N ARG A 109 -5.39 -4.28 -6.41
CA ARG A 109 -6.56 -5.01 -6.88
C ARG A 109 -6.26 -6.50 -6.97
N ASP A 110 -7.19 -7.31 -6.55
CA ASP A 110 -7.19 -8.76 -6.71
C ASP A 110 -8.35 -9.24 -7.60
N THR A 111 -8.21 -10.44 -8.15
CA THR A 111 -9.28 -11.14 -8.87
C THR A 111 -9.96 -12.20 -8.00
N GLY A 112 -9.95 -12.00 -6.68
CA GLY A 112 -10.46 -12.94 -5.69
C GLY A 112 -11.97 -13.05 -5.61
N ASP A 113 -12.44 -13.54 -4.47
CA ASP A 113 -13.88 -13.82 -4.26
C ASP A 113 -14.69 -12.54 -4.03
N GLY A 114 -14.05 -11.41 -3.79
CA GLY A 114 -14.70 -10.17 -3.44
C GLY A 114 -15.27 -10.18 -2.01
N ILE A 115 -15.95 -9.08 -1.65
CA ILE A 115 -16.47 -8.84 -0.30
C ILE A 115 -17.95 -8.49 -0.40
N GLU A 116 -18.76 -9.08 0.45
CA GLU A 116 -20.18 -8.74 0.58
C GLU A 116 -20.33 -7.29 1.07
N GLU A 117 -21.31 -6.54 0.55
CA GLU A 117 -21.49 -5.12 0.80
C GLU A 117 -21.66 -4.76 2.28
N ASP A 118 -22.38 -5.58 3.03
CA ASP A 118 -22.58 -5.44 4.47
C ASP A 118 -21.31 -5.63 5.30
N LYS A 119 -20.33 -6.36 4.77
CA LYS A 119 -19.04 -6.66 5.41
C LYS A 119 -17.97 -5.63 5.12
N ILE A 120 -18.10 -4.82 4.07
CA ILE A 120 -17.11 -3.80 3.67
C ILE A 120 -16.70 -2.88 4.82
N LYS A 121 -17.63 -2.50 5.69
CA LYS A 121 -17.34 -1.64 6.83
C LYS A 121 -16.56 -2.34 7.96
N LEU A 122 -16.62 -3.66 8.02
CA LEU A 122 -16.05 -4.47 9.09
C LEU A 122 -14.65 -5.00 8.79
N ILE A 123 -14.24 -5.05 7.50
CA ILE A 123 -12.97 -5.69 7.12
C ILE A 123 -11.73 -5.01 7.69
N PHE A 124 -11.83 -3.73 8.08
CA PHE A 124 -10.75 -3.00 8.74
C PHE A 124 -10.77 -3.14 10.27
N ASP A 125 -11.74 -3.88 10.82
CA ASP A 125 -11.81 -4.10 12.26
C ASP A 125 -10.87 -5.24 12.67
N LYS A 126 -10.39 -5.17 13.91
CA LYS A 126 -9.45 -6.15 14.46
C LYS A 126 -10.06 -7.54 14.49
N TYR A 127 -9.25 -8.53 14.12
CA TYR A 127 -9.61 -9.94 14.14
C TYR A 127 -10.81 -10.30 13.24
N TYR A 128 -11.28 -9.36 12.42
CA TYR A 128 -12.32 -9.68 11.45
C TYR A 128 -11.76 -10.65 10.40
N ARG A 129 -12.47 -11.73 10.18
CA ARG A 129 -12.20 -12.73 9.13
C ARG A 129 -13.53 -13.12 8.52
N SER A 130 -13.60 -13.17 7.20
CA SER A 130 -14.79 -13.68 6.52
C SER A 130 -14.96 -15.18 6.80
N GLU A 131 -16.14 -15.59 7.28
CA GLU A 131 -16.45 -16.99 7.59
C GLU A 131 -16.56 -17.88 6.35
N ASN A 132 -16.69 -17.29 5.15
CA ASN A 132 -16.97 -17.98 3.91
C ASN A 132 -15.74 -18.59 3.22
N HIS A 133 -14.54 -18.45 3.78
CA HIS A 133 -13.34 -19.01 3.15
C HIS A 133 -13.17 -20.49 3.52
N LYS A 134 -13.41 -21.38 2.54
CA LYS A 134 -13.19 -22.85 2.64
C LYS A 134 -11.71 -23.25 2.79
N ARG A 135 -10.77 -22.31 2.72
CA ARG A 135 -9.33 -22.53 2.99
C ARG A 135 -8.97 -21.97 4.36
N GLU A 136 -8.11 -22.68 5.08
CA GLU A 136 -7.38 -22.11 6.21
C GLU A 136 -6.46 -21.00 5.70
N VAL A 137 -7.02 -19.78 5.53
CA VAL A 137 -6.22 -18.61 5.20
C VAL A 137 -5.26 -18.38 6.34
N VAL A 138 -3.98 -18.56 6.09
CA VAL A 138 -2.91 -18.28 7.06
C VAL A 138 -2.81 -16.77 7.24
N GLY A 139 -3.41 -16.24 8.30
CA GLY A 139 -3.36 -14.82 8.61
C GLY A 139 -3.87 -14.50 10.01
N THR A 140 -3.34 -13.45 10.61
CA THR A 140 -3.66 -13.01 11.98
C THR A 140 -5.01 -12.27 12.07
N GLY A 141 -5.59 -11.84 10.94
CA GLY A 141 -6.72 -10.93 10.88
C GLY A 141 -6.37 -9.49 11.33
N LEU A 142 -5.08 -9.16 11.42
CA LEU A 142 -4.60 -7.85 11.87
C LEU A 142 -4.08 -6.96 10.73
N GLY A 143 -3.81 -7.53 9.54
CA GLY A 143 -3.19 -6.79 8.44
C GLY A 143 -3.96 -5.52 8.04
N LEU A 144 -5.28 -5.61 7.83
CA LEU A 144 -6.10 -4.45 7.47
C LEU A 144 -6.30 -3.47 8.62
N SER A 145 -6.33 -3.92 9.87
CA SER A 145 -6.37 -3.01 11.02
C SER A 145 -5.05 -2.24 11.19
N ILE A 146 -3.91 -2.86 10.89
CA ILE A 146 -2.60 -2.19 10.84
C ILE A 146 -2.59 -1.14 9.72
N VAL A 147 -3.08 -1.48 8.52
CA VAL A 147 -3.24 -0.54 7.40
C VAL A 147 -4.05 0.68 7.84
N LYS A 148 -5.22 0.46 8.43
CA LYS A 148 -6.10 1.50 8.97
C LYS A 148 -5.38 2.44 9.93
N GLU A 149 -4.67 1.90 10.92
CA GLU A 149 -4.00 2.73 11.94
C GLU A 149 -2.81 3.51 11.35
N ILE A 150 -2.01 2.93 10.47
CA ILE A 150 -0.92 3.64 9.79
C ILE A 150 -1.47 4.79 8.94
N LEU A 151 -2.51 4.56 8.14
CA LEU A 151 -3.09 5.58 7.26
C LEU A 151 -3.78 6.69 8.07
N LYS A 152 -4.41 6.37 9.20
CA LYS A 152 -4.93 7.36 10.15
C LYS A 152 -3.83 8.23 10.76
N MET A 153 -2.71 7.64 11.16
CA MET A 153 -1.56 8.40 11.68
C MET A 153 -1.04 9.43 10.68
N HIS A 154 -1.07 9.11 9.38
CA HIS A 154 -0.70 10.03 8.29
C HIS A 154 -1.85 10.98 7.88
N ASN A 155 -3.05 10.81 8.43
CA ASN A 155 -4.26 11.53 8.00
C ASN A 155 -4.57 11.33 6.51
N TYR A 156 -4.35 10.12 5.98
CA TYR A 156 -4.60 9.74 4.60
C TYR A 156 -5.98 9.13 4.41
N ASN A 157 -6.59 9.40 3.25
CA ASN A 157 -7.81 8.71 2.83
C ASN A 157 -7.49 7.28 2.40
N TYR A 158 -8.39 6.37 2.68
CA TYR A 158 -8.30 4.98 2.25
C TYR A 158 -9.68 4.36 2.11
N GLY A 159 -9.75 3.28 1.37
CA GLY A 159 -11.00 2.55 1.19
C GLY A 159 -10.84 1.25 0.42
N VAL A 160 -11.98 0.66 0.10
CA VAL A 160 -12.08 -0.53 -0.73
C VAL A 160 -13.30 -0.42 -1.63
N ASN A 161 -13.13 -0.86 -2.88
CA ASN A 161 -14.19 -1.12 -3.84
C ASN A 161 -14.20 -2.62 -4.09
N SER A 162 -15.30 -3.29 -3.80
CA SER A 162 -15.38 -4.74 -3.95
C SER A 162 -16.79 -5.16 -4.34
N LYS A 163 -16.85 -6.24 -5.11
CA LYS A 163 -18.10 -6.90 -5.46
C LYS A 163 -17.90 -8.40 -5.39
N LEU A 164 -18.83 -9.08 -4.74
CA LEU A 164 -18.77 -10.52 -4.57
C LEU A 164 -18.65 -11.23 -5.94
N GLY A 165 -17.67 -12.12 -6.07
CA GLY A 165 -17.33 -12.83 -7.29
C GLY A 165 -16.46 -12.08 -8.29
N GLU A 166 -16.17 -10.78 -8.10
CA GLU A 166 -15.38 -9.95 -9.04
C GLU A 166 -14.00 -9.53 -8.51
N GLY A 167 -13.75 -9.72 -7.20
CA GLY A 167 -12.51 -9.31 -6.53
C GLY A 167 -12.66 -8.01 -5.77
N SER A 168 -11.52 -7.50 -5.28
CA SER A 168 -11.48 -6.27 -4.48
C SER A 168 -10.38 -5.34 -4.96
N THR A 169 -10.57 -4.04 -4.76
CA THR A 169 -9.57 -3.00 -4.98
C THR A 169 -9.44 -2.19 -3.70
N PHE A 170 -8.34 -2.39 -2.99
CA PHE A 170 -7.97 -1.57 -1.83
C PHE A 170 -7.17 -0.37 -2.31
N TRP A 171 -7.42 0.81 -1.74
CA TRP A 171 -6.75 2.03 -2.15
C TRP A 171 -6.47 2.96 -0.98
N PHE A 172 -5.46 3.82 -1.16
CA PHE A 172 -5.19 4.95 -0.28
C PHE A 172 -4.55 6.11 -1.05
N GLU A 173 -4.54 7.32 -0.45
CA GLU A 173 -4.08 8.55 -1.07
C GLU A 173 -3.03 9.23 -0.21
N ILE A 174 -1.82 9.38 -0.74
CA ILE A 174 -0.74 10.17 -0.14
C ILE A 174 -0.89 11.61 -0.60
N ARG A 175 -1.04 12.55 0.33
CA ARG A 175 -1.26 13.97 0.04
C ARG A 175 -0.01 14.83 0.13
N ASP A 176 1.01 14.34 0.82
CA ASP A 176 2.26 15.07 1.07
C ASP A 176 3.21 14.90 -0.13
N ILE A 177 2.81 15.47 -1.29
CA ILE A 177 3.61 15.51 -2.51
C ILE A 177 4.65 16.61 -2.36
N VAL A 178 5.91 16.28 -2.69
CA VAL A 178 7.01 17.25 -2.77
C VAL A 178 7.12 17.70 -4.22
N PRO A 179 6.84 18.96 -4.55
CA PRO A 179 7.02 19.48 -5.90
C PRO A 179 8.48 19.28 -6.37
N PRO A 180 8.71 19.00 -7.66
CA PRO A 180 10.07 19.04 -8.19
C PRO A 180 10.69 20.42 -7.92
N GLU A 181 11.95 20.44 -7.49
CA GLU A 181 12.69 21.69 -7.38
C GLU A 181 12.64 22.39 -8.73
N LYS A 182 12.15 23.64 -8.76
CA LYS A 182 12.26 24.46 -9.97
C LYS A 182 13.75 24.57 -10.25
N PRO A 183 14.20 24.33 -11.51
CA PRO A 183 15.57 24.68 -11.87
C PRO A 183 15.77 26.16 -11.45
N GLU A 184 16.79 26.42 -10.65
CA GLU A 184 17.22 27.80 -10.37
C GLU A 184 17.35 28.45 -11.73
N ASP A 185 16.58 29.51 -11.98
CA ASP A 185 16.75 30.31 -13.19
C ASP A 185 18.25 30.66 -13.24
N GLU A 186 18.98 30.08 -14.19
CA GLU A 186 20.35 30.50 -14.48
C GLU A 186 20.26 32.01 -14.68
N GLU A 187 20.69 32.79 -13.68
CA GLU A 187 20.93 34.23 -13.84
C GLU A 187 21.90 34.34 -15.00
N ILE A 188 21.36 34.62 -16.19
CA ILE A 188 22.19 35.01 -17.33
C ILE A 188 22.92 36.26 -16.88
N PRO A 189 24.26 36.25 -16.74
CA PRO A 189 24.99 37.43 -16.31
C PRO A 189 24.78 38.52 -17.36
N ASP A 190 24.25 39.66 -16.93
CA ASP A 190 24.04 40.90 -17.70
C ASP A 190 25.37 41.54 -18.19
N ALA A 191 26.28 40.73 -18.75
CA ALA A 191 27.64 41.13 -19.05
C ALA A 191 28.02 41.22 -20.55
N GLU A 192 27.05 41.16 -21.49
CA GLU A 192 27.36 41.30 -22.92
C GLU A 192 26.48 42.26 -23.74
N ILE A 193 25.90 43.31 -23.11
CA ILE A 193 25.29 44.38 -23.92
C ILE A 193 26.03 45.69 -23.64
N ARG A 194 27.34 45.73 -23.90
CA ARG A 194 28.12 46.96 -24.09
C ARG A 194 29.26 46.65 -25.01
N GLN A 195 29.01 46.64 -26.30
CA GLN A 195 29.94 47.05 -27.39
C GLN A 195 29.35 46.64 -28.73
N LEU A 196 28.54 47.51 -29.32
CA LEU A 196 28.54 47.80 -30.76
C LEU A 196 27.82 49.13 -31.00
#